data_3d6e2f450c388e33858d4adf63456b09
#
_entry.id   3d6e2f450c388e33858d4adf63456b09
#
_cell.length_a   1.000
_cell.length_b   1.000
_cell.length_c   1.000
_cell.angle_alpha   90.00
_cell.angle_beta   90.00
_cell.angle_gamma   90.00
#
_symmetry.space_group_name_H-M   'P 1'
#
loop_
_entity.id
_entity.type
_entity.pdbx_description
1 polymer ?
#
loop_
_entity_poly.entity_id
_entity_poly.type
_entity_poly.pdbx_seq_one_letter_code
_entity_poly.pdbx_strand_id
1 'polypeptide(L)'
;MKTTIRNVEIKSVAAWLPANKISLLSFCGSFPEKQVRDVIRSSGAEYVYRAEEGQKASDLCFNAAEHLIERDNIDRSSIDGLVFVSSTREWIIPDTAVLLQHRLGLSTETVCQDINYGCTGYIYGLLQASAWINCGMCRNILVLCSEVLTPY
;
A
#
# COMPACT_ATOMS: atom_id res chain seq x y z
N MET A 1 -20.35 -2.70 -14.32
CA MET A 1 -21.01 -3.08 -13.04
C MET A 1 -21.05 -1.85 -12.16
N LYS A 2 -22.16 -1.55 -11.50
CA LYS A 2 -22.31 -0.41 -10.58
C LYS A 2 -22.78 -0.98 -9.24
N THR A 3 -22.04 -0.69 -8.17
CA THR A 3 -22.41 -1.13 -6.81
C THR A 3 -22.41 0.06 -5.87
N THR A 4 -23.20 -0.03 -4.80
CA THR A 4 -23.22 0.96 -3.72
C THR A 4 -22.80 0.26 -2.44
N ILE A 5 -21.74 0.78 -1.83
CA ILE A 5 -21.25 0.35 -0.52
C ILE A 5 -21.92 1.23 0.53
N ARG A 6 -22.42 0.62 1.60
CA ARG A 6 -23.04 1.33 2.72
C ARG A 6 -22.41 0.88 4.03
N ASN A 7 -22.50 1.70 5.07
CA ASN A 7 -22.02 1.41 6.43
C ASN A 7 -20.51 1.10 6.51
N VAL A 8 -19.74 1.68 5.60
CA VAL A 8 -18.26 1.59 5.58
C VAL A 8 -17.70 2.98 5.42
N GLU A 9 -16.68 3.31 6.17
CA GLU A 9 -15.95 4.58 6.08
C GLU A 9 -14.44 4.34 6.02
N ILE A 10 -13.72 5.26 5.41
CA ILE A 10 -12.26 5.34 5.52
C ILE A 10 -11.98 6.27 6.71
N LYS A 11 -11.55 5.70 7.83
CA LYS A 11 -11.30 6.46 9.07
C LYS A 11 -10.03 7.28 9.00
N SER A 12 -9.00 6.72 8.38
CA SER A 12 -7.68 7.35 8.37
C SER A 12 -6.87 6.89 7.16
N VAL A 13 -5.92 7.72 6.74
CA VAL A 13 -4.97 7.44 5.67
C VAL A 13 -3.58 7.88 6.09
N ALA A 14 -2.58 7.06 5.83
CA ALA A 14 -1.17 7.39 5.98
C ALA A 14 -0.39 6.93 4.75
N ALA A 15 0.76 7.55 4.52
CA ALA A 15 1.69 7.16 3.47
C ALA A 15 3.11 7.17 4.02
N TRP A 16 3.93 6.26 3.51
CA TRP A 16 5.35 6.21 3.79
C TRP A 16 6.12 6.13 2.48
N LEU A 17 7.12 6.97 2.34
CA LEU A 17 7.95 7.05 1.13
C LEU A 17 9.39 6.70 1.48
N PRO A 18 10.15 6.06 0.57
CA PRO A 18 11.59 5.89 0.74
C PRO A 18 12.30 7.23 0.95
N ALA A 19 13.42 7.23 1.64
CA ALA A 19 14.17 8.45 1.91
C ALA A 19 14.84 9.05 0.64
N ASN A 20 15.18 8.22 -0.32
CA ASN A 20 15.90 8.63 -1.52
C ASN A 20 14.96 9.29 -2.54
N LYS A 21 14.87 10.62 -2.45
CA LYS A 21 14.08 11.48 -3.36
C LYS A 21 14.94 11.96 -4.53
N ILE A 22 14.54 11.66 -5.75
CA ILE A 22 15.28 11.96 -6.98
C ILE A 22 14.44 12.91 -7.85
N SER A 23 15.04 14.02 -8.30
CA SER A 23 14.40 14.91 -9.28
C SER A 23 14.34 14.23 -10.64
N LEU A 24 13.17 14.27 -11.30
CA LEU A 24 13.05 13.78 -12.68
C LEU A 24 13.94 14.54 -13.66
N LEU A 25 14.27 15.81 -13.39
CA LEU A 25 15.21 16.58 -14.22
C LEU A 25 16.63 15.99 -14.21
N SER A 26 17.02 15.21 -13.20
CA SER A 26 18.32 14.56 -13.20
C SER A 26 18.48 13.50 -14.30
N PHE A 27 17.37 13.04 -14.89
CA PHE A 27 17.39 12.10 -16.00
C PHE A 27 17.62 12.74 -17.36
N CYS A 28 17.72 14.09 -17.45
CA CYS A 28 18.01 14.79 -18.71
C CYS A 28 19.37 14.43 -19.33
N GLY A 29 20.29 13.83 -18.58
CA GLY A 29 21.54 13.28 -19.12
C GLY A 29 21.39 11.92 -19.81
N SER A 30 20.39 11.14 -19.40
CA SER A 30 20.14 9.78 -19.92
C SER A 30 19.02 9.73 -20.95
N PHE A 31 18.12 10.74 -20.92
CA PHE A 31 16.99 10.86 -21.85
C PHE A 31 16.94 12.27 -22.45
N PRO A 32 16.37 12.45 -23.65
CA PRO A 32 16.17 13.78 -24.23
C PRO A 32 15.37 14.69 -23.28
N GLU A 33 15.88 15.89 -23.00
CA GLU A 33 15.27 16.83 -22.05
C GLU A 33 13.79 17.08 -22.32
N LYS A 34 13.41 17.17 -23.61
CA LYS A 34 12.01 17.34 -24.01
C LYS A 34 11.13 16.20 -23.48
N GLN A 35 11.59 14.94 -23.56
CA GLN A 35 10.83 13.79 -23.07
C GLN A 35 10.66 13.84 -21.55
N VAL A 36 11.72 14.18 -20.81
CA VAL A 36 11.66 14.34 -19.36
C VAL A 36 10.65 15.41 -18.96
N ARG A 37 10.70 16.58 -19.61
CA ARG A 37 9.75 17.67 -19.36
C ARG A 37 8.32 17.31 -19.73
N ASP A 38 8.12 16.54 -20.82
CA ASP A 38 6.80 16.07 -21.23
C ASP A 38 6.22 15.08 -20.20
N VAL A 39 7.05 14.20 -19.63
CA VAL A 39 6.64 13.29 -18.53
C VAL A 39 6.24 14.09 -17.29
N ILE A 40 7.05 15.05 -16.87
CA ILE A 40 6.75 15.93 -15.71
C ILE A 40 5.41 16.66 -15.96
N ARG A 41 5.23 17.24 -17.13
CA ARG A 41 4.00 17.98 -17.46
C ARG A 41 2.76 17.08 -17.49
N SER A 42 2.87 15.87 -18.03
CA SER A 42 1.72 14.95 -18.17
C SER A 42 1.36 14.25 -16.86
N SER A 43 2.35 13.94 -16.02
CA SER A 43 2.14 13.24 -14.75
C SER A 43 1.92 14.17 -13.56
N GLY A 44 2.40 15.42 -13.65
CA GLY A 44 2.47 16.34 -12.52
C GLY A 44 3.54 15.97 -11.48
N ALA A 45 4.33 14.92 -11.73
CA ALA A 45 5.38 14.47 -10.82
C ALA A 45 6.70 15.17 -11.16
N GLU A 46 7.31 15.84 -10.19
CA GLU A 46 8.65 16.46 -10.34
C GLU A 46 9.75 15.57 -9.75
N TYR A 47 9.37 14.67 -8.87
CA TYR A 47 10.26 13.78 -8.14
C TYR A 47 9.73 12.34 -8.15
N VAL A 48 10.66 11.41 -8.04
CA VAL A 48 10.39 9.99 -7.75
C VAL A 48 11.12 9.60 -6.47
N TYR A 49 10.58 8.58 -5.79
CA TYR A 49 11.21 8.02 -4.60
C TYR A 49 11.71 6.63 -4.93
N ARG A 50 13.00 6.41 -4.68
CA ARG A 50 13.65 5.15 -4.96
C ARG A 50 13.81 4.35 -3.68
N ALA A 51 13.32 3.11 -3.69
CA ALA A 51 13.54 2.18 -2.59
C ALA A 51 15.05 1.96 -2.35
N GLU A 52 15.43 1.75 -1.11
CA GLU A 52 16.77 1.36 -0.73
C GLU A 52 17.06 -0.07 -1.20
N GLU A 53 18.33 -0.42 -1.26
CA GLU A 53 18.71 -1.79 -1.61
C GLU A 53 18.12 -2.77 -0.59
N GLY A 54 17.43 -3.79 -1.09
CA GLY A 54 16.73 -4.78 -0.25
C GLY A 54 15.40 -4.34 0.34
N GLN A 55 15.02 -3.05 0.24
CA GLN A 55 13.74 -2.57 0.74
C GLN A 55 12.58 -3.12 -0.09
N LYS A 56 11.57 -3.66 0.58
CA LYS A 56 10.42 -4.35 -0.01
C LYS A 56 9.15 -3.50 0.07
N ALA A 57 8.16 -3.88 -0.75
CA ALA A 57 6.83 -3.29 -0.70
C ALA A 57 6.19 -3.45 0.70
N SER A 58 6.38 -4.60 1.33
CA SER A 58 5.90 -4.85 2.70
C SER A 58 6.56 -3.95 3.75
N ASP A 59 7.83 -3.55 3.57
CA ASP A 59 8.51 -2.65 4.50
C ASP A 59 7.89 -1.25 4.47
N LEU A 60 7.56 -0.76 3.27
CA LEU A 60 6.87 0.53 3.12
C LEU A 60 5.47 0.48 3.74
N CYS A 61 4.73 -0.60 3.51
CA CYS A 61 3.43 -0.83 4.14
C CYS A 61 3.51 -0.95 5.65
N PHE A 62 4.50 -1.66 6.18
CA PHE A 62 4.74 -1.79 7.62
C PHE A 62 4.95 -0.41 8.25
N ASN A 63 5.86 0.40 7.70
CA ASN A 63 6.14 1.73 8.23
C ASN A 63 4.93 2.67 8.14
N ALA A 64 4.16 2.59 7.05
CA ALA A 64 2.92 3.37 6.90
C ALA A 64 1.86 2.96 7.94
N ALA A 65 1.71 1.66 8.18
CA ALA A 65 0.78 1.12 9.16
C ALA A 65 1.18 1.48 10.59
N GLU A 66 2.47 1.33 10.96
CA GLU A 66 2.99 1.74 12.26
C GLU A 66 2.73 3.22 12.51
N HIS A 67 3.10 4.06 11.55
CA HIS A 67 2.86 5.51 11.65
C HIS A 67 1.38 5.84 11.81
N LEU A 68 0.48 5.17 11.08
CA LEU A 68 -0.96 5.38 11.19
C LEU A 68 -1.50 4.94 12.56
N ILE A 69 -1.08 3.76 13.03
CA ILE A 69 -1.50 3.19 14.31
C ILE A 69 -1.06 4.10 15.47
N GLU A 70 0.20 4.55 15.46
CA GLU A 70 0.74 5.44 16.49
C GLU A 70 0.08 6.82 16.46
N ARG A 71 0.01 7.46 15.29
CA ARG A 71 -0.56 8.80 15.13
C ARG A 71 -2.00 8.89 15.60
N ASP A 72 -2.80 7.88 15.28
CA ASP A 72 -4.24 7.87 15.55
C ASP A 72 -4.59 7.08 16.82
N ASN A 73 -3.58 6.60 17.55
CA ASN A 73 -3.72 5.80 18.77
C ASN A 73 -4.69 4.62 18.60
N ILE A 74 -4.50 3.86 17.50
CA ILE A 74 -5.35 2.72 17.17
C ILE A 74 -4.96 1.53 18.03
N ASP A 75 -5.94 0.92 18.71
CA ASP A 75 -5.74 -0.34 19.41
C ASP A 75 -5.55 -1.47 18.38
N ARG A 76 -4.37 -2.09 18.36
CA ARG A 76 -4.03 -3.20 17.45
C ARG A 76 -4.98 -4.39 17.62
N SER A 77 -5.48 -4.62 18.83
CA SER A 77 -6.45 -5.70 19.10
C SER A 77 -7.80 -5.47 18.43
N SER A 78 -8.09 -4.23 18.03
CA SER A 78 -9.32 -3.89 17.32
C SER A 78 -9.24 -4.17 15.81
N ILE A 79 -8.04 -4.41 15.27
CA ILE A 79 -7.84 -4.67 13.84
C ILE A 79 -8.06 -6.17 13.58
N ASP A 80 -9.15 -6.49 12.90
CA ASP A 80 -9.60 -7.85 12.64
C ASP A 80 -9.50 -8.27 11.16
N GLY A 81 -9.04 -7.35 10.29
CA GLY A 81 -8.75 -7.64 8.89
C GLY A 81 -7.52 -6.91 8.37
N LEU A 82 -6.78 -7.55 7.46
CA LEU A 82 -5.65 -6.97 6.74
C LEU A 82 -5.67 -7.41 5.28
N VAL A 83 -5.70 -6.44 4.38
CA VAL A 83 -5.58 -6.66 2.94
C VAL A 83 -4.29 -6.01 2.46
N PHE A 84 -3.39 -6.81 1.90
CA PHE A 84 -2.17 -6.32 1.26
C PHE A 84 -2.32 -6.35 -0.25
N VAL A 85 -2.06 -5.21 -0.89
CA VAL A 85 -2.19 -5.02 -2.34
C VAL A 85 -0.85 -4.67 -2.93
N SER A 86 -0.32 -5.55 -3.78
CA SER A 86 0.94 -5.31 -4.49
C SER A 86 1.08 -6.22 -5.70
N SER A 87 1.65 -5.73 -6.79
CA SER A 87 2.16 -6.55 -7.90
C SER A 87 3.63 -6.95 -7.70
N THR A 88 4.30 -6.36 -6.71
CA THR A 88 5.71 -6.60 -6.36
C THR A 88 5.87 -7.24 -4.97
N ARG A 89 4.93 -8.12 -4.61
CA ARG A 89 5.00 -8.90 -3.36
C ARG A 89 6.26 -9.79 -3.34
N GLU A 90 6.78 -10.03 -2.16
CA GLU A 90 8.05 -10.77 -1.97
C GLU A 90 7.87 -12.29 -2.13
N TRP A 91 6.74 -12.80 -1.70
CA TRP A 91 6.47 -14.24 -1.63
C TRP A 91 5.19 -14.61 -2.34
N ILE A 92 5.16 -15.82 -2.89
CA ILE A 92 3.93 -16.43 -3.40
C ILE A 92 3.22 -17.13 -2.25
N ILE A 93 3.98 -17.78 -1.37
CA ILE A 93 3.52 -18.52 -0.18
C ILE A 93 4.61 -18.37 0.91
N PRO A 94 4.26 -17.99 2.15
CA PRO A 94 2.92 -17.51 2.59
C PRO A 94 2.57 -16.14 2.01
N ASP A 95 1.29 -15.75 2.12
CA ASP A 95 0.83 -14.40 1.76
C ASP A 95 1.59 -13.36 2.58
N THR A 96 1.95 -12.24 1.93
CA THR A 96 2.65 -11.12 2.57
C THR A 96 1.79 -10.47 3.66
N ALA A 97 0.47 -10.49 3.51
CA ALA A 97 -0.47 -10.03 4.54
C ALA A 97 -0.28 -10.77 5.87
N VAL A 98 0.00 -12.09 5.85
CA VAL A 98 0.26 -12.89 7.07
C VAL A 98 1.59 -12.49 7.71
N LEU A 99 2.61 -12.19 6.91
CA LEU A 99 3.88 -11.67 7.44
C LEU A 99 3.71 -10.30 8.08
N LEU A 100 2.92 -9.42 7.45
CA LEU A 100 2.60 -8.10 7.98
C LEU A 100 1.75 -8.19 9.26
N GLN A 101 0.79 -9.11 9.34
CA GLN A 101 0.04 -9.42 10.57
C GLN A 101 0.98 -9.68 11.73
N HIS A 102 1.95 -10.58 11.54
CA HIS A 102 2.93 -10.92 12.56
C HIS A 102 3.82 -9.72 12.91
N ARG A 103 4.38 -9.04 11.92
CA ARG A 103 5.26 -7.87 12.12
C ARG A 103 4.57 -6.73 12.87
N LEU A 104 3.30 -6.47 12.55
CA LEU A 104 2.48 -5.44 13.20
C LEU A 104 1.95 -5.87 14.58
N GLY A 105 2.22 -7.10 15.03
CA GLY A 105 1.74 -7.60 16.31
C GLY A 105 0.21 -7.70 16.39
N LEU A 106 -0.45 -7.97 15.26
CA LEU A 106 -1.90 -8.17 15.23
C LEU A 106 -2.27 -9.56 15.73
N SER A 107 -3.53 -9.75 16.11
CA SER A 107 -4.06 -11.05 16.52
C SER A 107 -3.89 -12.10 15.42
N THR A 108 -3.63 -13.35 15.79
CA THR A 108 -3.65 -14.49 14.86
C THR A 108 -5.03 -14.77 14.29
N GLU A 109 -6.08 -14.22 14.89
CA GLU A 109 -7.46 -14.28 14.38
C GLU A 109 -7.75 -13.23 13.30
N THR A 110 -6.83 -12.28 13.05
CA THR A 110 -6.99 -11.27 11.98
C THR A 110 -7.04 -11.95 10.62
N VAL A 111 -8.10 -11.69 9.84
CA VAL A 111 -8.26 -12.22 8.49
C VAL A 111 -7.27 -11.53 7.57
N CYS A 112 -6.42 -12.29 6.88
CA CYS A 112 -5.36 -11.77 6.02
C CYS A 112 -5.54 -12.23 4.57
N GLN A 113 -5.29 -11.31 3.61
CA GLN A 113 -5.34 -11.64 2.19
C GLN A 113 -4.40 -10.76 1.37
N ASP A 114 -3.68 -11.36 0.42
CA ASP A 114 -2.98 -10.65 -0.65
C ASP A 114 -3.88 -10.45 -1.87
N ILE A 115 -3.78 -9.27 -2.49
CA ILE A 115 -4.37 -8.97 -3.78
C ILE A 115 -3.24 -8.62 -4.75
N ASN A 116 -3.00 -9.49 -5.72
CA ASN A 116 -1.95 -9.29 -6.73
C ASN A 116 -2.46 -8.43 -7.89
N TYR A 117 -2.51 -7.12 -7.67
CA TYR A 117 -2.90 -6.10 -8.65
C TYR A 117 -1.99 -4.88 -8.57
N GLY A 118 -1.74 -4.25 -9.70
CA GLY A 118 -1.07 -2.95 -9.77
C GLY A 118 -2.03 -1.79 -9.53
N CYS A 119 -2.05 -0.81 -10.44
CA CYS A 119 -2.72 0.50 -10.28
C CYS A 119 -4.19 0.43 -9.83
N THR A 120 -4.95 -0.56 -10.27
CA THR A 120 -6.37 -0.74 -9.90
C THR A 120 -6.53 -1.50 -8.57
N GLY A 121 -5.45 -2.07 -8.04
CA GLY A 121 -5.48 -2.90 -6.84
C GLY A 121 -6.03 -2.19 -5.62
N TYR A 122 -5.74 -0.90 -5.46
CA TYR A 122 -6.30 -0.08 -4.39
C TYR A 122 -7.83 -0.14 -4.34
N ILE A 123 -8.49 -0.02 -5.50
CA ILE A 123 -9.96 -0.09 -5.59
C ILE A 123 -10.46 -1.49 -5.22
N TYR A 124 -9.75 -2.54 -5.66
CA TYR A 124 -10.10 -3.93 -5.29
C TYR A 124 -9.86 -4.19 -3.80
N GLY A 125 -8.80 -3.64 -3.21
CA GLY A 125 -8.56 -3.70 -1.76
C GLY A 125 -9.69 -3.06 -0.95
N LEU A 126 -10.13 -1.86 -1.33
CA LEU A 126 -11.27 -1.19 -0.69
C LEU A 126 -12.58 -1.98 -0.88
N LEU A 127 -12.80 -2.56 -2.06
CA LEU A 127 -13.99 -3.37 -2.32
C LEU A 127 -13.98 -4.64 -1.45
N GLN A 128 -12.84 -5.32 -1.35
CA GLN A 128 -12.67 -6.52 -0.51
C GLN A 128 -12.93 -6.21 0.96
N ALA A 129 -12.28 -5.16 1.49
CA ALA A 129 -12.49 -4.71 2.86
C ALA A 129 -13.95 -4.37 3.13
N SER A 130 -14.58 -3.64 2.22
CA SER A 130 -16.00 -3.29 2.32
C SER A 130 -16.91 -4.51 2.32
N ALA A 131 -16.60 -5.54 1.52
CA ALA A 131 -17.34 -6.78 1.49
C ALA A 131 -17.24 -7.52 2.83
N TRP A 132 -16.06 -7.62 3.42
CA TRP A 132 -15.86 -8.26 4.73
C TRP A 132 -16.60 -7.54 5.85
N ILE A 133 -16.63 -6.20 5.85
CA ILE A 133 -17.41 -5.41 6.82
C ILE A 133 -18.91 -5.65 6.62
N ASN A 134 -19.39 -5.59 5.37
CA ASN A 134 -20.83 -5.75 5.09
C ASN A 134 -21.37 -7.16 5.38
N CYS A 135 -20.54 -8.20 5.25
CA CYS A 135 -20.95 -9.56 5.64
C CYS A 135 -20.73 -9.88 7.12
N GLY A 136 -20.22 -8.92 7.91
CA GLY A 136 -19.99 -9.07 9.33
C GLY A 136 -18.77 -9.91 9.71
N MET A 137 -17.87 -10.19 8.75
CA MET A 137 -16.63 -10.93 8.99
C MET A 137 -15.61 -10.10 9.76
N CYS A 138 -15.49 -8.81 9.44
CA CYS A 138 -14.57 -7.87 10.06
C CYS A 138 -15.26 -6.55 10.38
N ARG A 139 -14.64 -5.76 11.27
CA ARG A 139 -15.08 -4.41 11.66
C ARG A 139 -14.05 -3.33 11.33
N ASN A 140 -12.77 -3.61 11.55
CA ASN A 140 -11.68 -2.68 11.33
C ASN A 140 -10.59 -3.36 10.48
N ILE A 141 -10.39 -2.84 9.30
CA ILE A 141 -9.50 -3.46 8.31
C ILE A 141 -8.40 -2.48 7.91
N LEU A 142 -7.16 -2.94 7.95
CA LEU A 142 -6.04 -2.27 7.30
C LEU A 142 -5.99 -2.65 5.82
N VAL A 143 -6.04 -1.66 4.94
CA VAL A 143 -5.79 -1.84 3.50
C VAL A 143 -4.44 -1.22 3.19
N LEU A 144 -3.45 -2.06 2.92
CA LEU A 144 -2.06 -1.70 2.70
C LEU A 144 -1.71 -1.85 1.22
N CYS A 145 -1.31 -0.76 0.57
CA CYS A 145 -0.99 -0.76 -0.85
C CYS A 145 0.42 -0.21 -1.08
N SER A 146 1.28 -0.97 -1.69
CA SER A 146 2.65 -0.53 -2.00
C SER A 146 3.22 -1.25 -3.22
N GLU A 147 4.14 -0.56 -3.90
CA GLU A 147 4.93 -1.10 -5.00
C GLU A 147 6.39 -0.68 -4.87
N VAL A 148 7.30 -1.61 -5.16
CA VAL A 148 8.72 -1.32 -5.32
C VAL A 148 9.15 -1.77 -6.71
N LEU A 149 9.22 -0.82 -7.64
CA LEU A 149 9.54 -1.05 -9.05
C LEU A 149 10.99 -0.70 -9.42
N THR A 150 11.76 -0.18 -8.48
CA THR A 150 13.14 0.32 -8.71
C THR A 150 14.18 -0.74 -9.05
N PRO A 151 14.01 -2.04 -8.78
CA PRO A 151 14.89 -3.09 -9.28
C PRO A 151 14.67 -3.46 -10.75
N TYR A 152 13.61 -2.98 -11.39
CA TYR A 152 13.18 -3.36 -12.75
C TYR A 152 13.39 -2.24 -13.76
#